data_a01efcd933cc471d4f7b7cc935840b97
#
_entry.id   a01efcd933cc471d4f7b7cc935840b97
#
_cell.length_a   1.000
_cell.length_b   1.000
_cell.length_c   1.000
_cell.angle_alpha   90.00
_cell.angle_beta   90.00
_cell.angle_gamma   90.00
#
_symmetry.space_group_name_H-M   'P 1'
#
loop_
_entity.id
_entity.type
_entity.pdbx_description
1 polymer ?
#
loop_
_entity_poly.entity_id
_entity_poly.type
_entity_poly.pdbx_seq_one_letter_code
_entity_poly.pdbx_strand_id
1 'polypeptide(L)'
;GEQLEHFTSLGVALSVMCRNPLLEYGAKALEDHKKGLCTYDVEQVVLAIVVTTGIASIFLTKDFTPDYNSGLAHAIFYALTSYPVIEEKHLHGEVVGFGVLFALLVDQQYEEFEKIYTLNQQLQLPTSLEQIEITEEQWEESMDRIPEMSDIRHYPYKVTKEMLTLAMKQLKEREAD
;
A
#
# COMPACT_ATOMS: atom_id res chain seq x y z
N GLY A 1 -21.99 3.72 -5.48
CA GLY A 1 -20.82 4.20 -4.80
C GLY A 1 -21.17 5.34 -3.85
N GLU A 2 -20.31 5.64 -2.91
CA GLU A 2 -20.49 6.74 -1.97
C GLU A 2 -20.40 8.10 -2.66
N GLN A 3 -21.22 9.07 -2.26
CA GLN A 3 -21.13 10.43 -2.77
C GLN A 3 -20.07 11.19 -1.95
N LEU A 4 -18.92 11.47 -2.55
CA LEU A 4 -17.84 12.18 -1.91
C LEU A 4 -18.08 13.69 -1.84
N GLU A 5 -17.71 14.32 -0.74
CA GLU A 5 -17.62 15.76 -0.61
C GLU A 5 -16.54 16.34 -1.55
N HIS A 6 -16.64 17.63 -1.88
CA HIS A 6 -15.72 18.27 -2.83
C HIS A 6 -14.24 18.13 -2.43
N PHE A 7 -13.90 18.35 -1.16
CA PHE A 7 -12.51 18.24 -0.69
C PHE A 7 -12.00 16.81 -0.73
N THR A 8 -12.82 15.83 -0.36
CA THR A 8 -12.48 14.40 -0.47
C THR A 8 -12.24 14.01 -1.93
N SER A 9 -13.12 14.48 -2.85
CA SER A 9 -12.95 14.26 -4.29
C SER A 9 -11.64 14.86 -4.81
N LEU A 10 -11.23 16.03 -4.30
CA LEU A 10 -9.96 16.65 -4.66
C LEU A 10 -8.78 15.83 -4.14
N GLY A 11 -8.84 15.34 -2.89
CA GLY A 11 -7.83 14.44 -2.32
C GLY A 11 -7.67 13.17 -3.14
N VAL A 12 -8.77 12.54 -3.54
CA VAL A 12 -8.76 11.36 -4.43
C VAL A 12 -8.10 11.69 -5.77
N ALA A 13 -8.41 12.84 -6.38
CA ALA A 13 -7.78 13.26 -7.63
C ALA A 13 -6.25 13.48 -7.47
N LEU A 14 -5.80 14.01 -6.33
CA LEU A 14 -4.39 14.21 -6.02
C LEU A 14 -3.64 12.89 -5.77
N SER A 15 -4.32 11.81 -5.38
CA SER A 15 -3.67 10.52 -5.11
C SER A 15 -2.90 9.97 -6.30
N VAL A 16 -3.36 10.25 -7.51
CA VAL A 16 -2.65 9.90 -8.76
C VAL A 16 -1.29 10.60 -8.83
N MET A 17 -1.21 11.86 -8.39
CA MET A 17 0.04 12.63 -8.35
C MET A 17 0.95 12.20 -7.19
N CYS A 18 0.43 11.52 -6.16
CA CYS A 18 1.27 10.88 -5.15
C CYS A 18 1.94 9.63 -5.72
N ARG A 19 1.23 8.85 -6.54
CA ARG A 19 1.68 7.54 -7.06
C ARG A 19 2.60 7.67 -8.27
N ASN A 20 2.20 8.44 -9.28
CA ASN A 20 2.88 8.43 -10.59
C ASN A 20 4.37 8.78 -10.53
N PRO A 21 4.82 9.80 -9.77
CA PRO A 21 6.25 10.07 -9.65
C PRO A 21 7.03 8.91 -9.00
N LEU A 22 6.41 8.15 -8.11
CA LEU A 22 7.07 6.98 -7.52
C LEU A 22 7.27 5.87 -8.55
N LEU A 23 6.27 5.63 -9.39
CA LEU A 23 6.37 4.63 -10.47
C LEU A 23 7.38 5.04 -11.54
N GLU A 24 7.41 6.31 -11.91
CA GLU A 24 8.25 6.82 -13.00
C GLU A 24 9.71 7.02 -12.57
N TYR A 25 9.94 7.59 -11.38
CA TYR A 25 11.25 8.03 -10.94
C TYR A 25 11.80 7.25 -9.74
N GLY A 26 10.98 6.47 -9.01
CA GLY A 26 11.31 5.91 -7.70
C GLY A 26 12.59 5.08 -7.67
N ALA A 27 12.75 4.14 -8.61
CA ALA A 27 13.93 3.28 -8.67
C ALA A 27 15.21 4.08 -8.92
N LYS A 28 15.17 5.01 -9.91
CA LYS A 28 16.31 5.87 -10.23
C LYS A 28 16.63 6.87 -9.12
N ALA A 29 15.60 7.46 -8.51
CA ALA A 29 15.74 8.35 -7.36
C ALA A 29 16.45 7.67 -6.19
N LEU A 30 16.09 6.42 -5.86
CA LEU A 30 16.75 5.65 -4.81
C LEU A 30 18.22 5.39 -5.13
N GLU A 31 18.54 5.04 -6.39
CA GLU A 31 19.91 4.83 -6.84
C GLU A 31 20.75 6.11 -6.71
N ASP A 32 20.20 7.25 -7.17
CA ASP A 32 20.89 8.54 -7.13
C ASP A 32 21.05 9.04 -5.68
N HIS A 33 20.03 8.87 -4.85
CA HIS A 33 20.11 9.20 -3.43
C HIS A 33 21.22 8.40 -2.71
N LYS A 34 21.36 7.10 -2.98
CA LYS A 34 22.43 6.26 -2.42
C LYS A 34 23.84 6.77 -2.83
N LYS A 35 23.94 7.47 -3.96
CA LYS A 35 25.18 8.12 -4.44
C LYS A 35 25.36 9.55 -3.92
N GLY A 36 24.42 10.06 -3.11
CA GLY A 36 24.43 11.44 -2.60
C GLY A 36 24.11 12.49 -3.68
N LEU A 37 23.44 12.09 -4.76
CA LEU A 37 23.06 12.98 -5.86
C LEU A 37 21.64 13.53 -5.62
N CYS A 38 21.46 14.83 -5.89
CA CYS A 38 20.16 15.48 -5.92
C CYS A 38 19.79 15.75 -7.39
N THR A 39 19.21 14.74 -8.03
CA THR A 39 18.79 14.80 -9.43
C THR A 39 17.33 15.21 -9.56
N TYR A 40 16.87 15.46 -10.79
CA TYR A 40 15.45 15.68 -11.07
C TYR A 40 14.57 14.55 -10.54
N ASP A 41 14.99 13.29 -10.72
CA ASP A 41 14.23 12.12 -10.25
C ASP A 41 14.07 12.13 -8.73
N VAL A 42 15.14 12.43 -7.99
CA VAL A 42 15.09 12.59 -6.51
C VAL A 42 14.16 13.73 -6.12
N GLU A 43 14.23 14.87 -6.81
CA GLU A 43 13.35 16.02 -6.53
C GLU A 43 11.88 15.67 -6.75
N GLN A 44 11.52 15.00 -7.86
CA GLN A 44 10.13 14.60 -8.14
C GLN A 44 9.57 13.66 -7.08
N VAL A 45 10.35 12.66 -6.65
CA VAL A 45 9.96 11.71 -5.61
C VAL A 45 9.79 12.42 -4.27
N VAL A 46 10.73 13.28 -3.87
CA VAL A 46 10.65 14.03 -2.60
C VAL A 46 9.43 14.96 -2.59
N LEU A 47 9.15 15.68 -3.69
CA LEU A 47 7.98 16.54 -3.81
C LEU A 47 6.67 15.75 -3.75
N ALA A 48 6.62 14.58 -4.38
CA ALA A 48 5.46 13.68 -4.30
C ALA A 48 5.21 13.23 -2.85
N ILE A 49 6.26 12.83 -2.12
CA ILE A 49 6.15 12.35 -0.74
C ILE A 49 5.80 13.49 0.21
N VAL A 50 6.54 14.60 0.17
CA VAL A 50 6.43 15.65 1.20
C VAL A 50 5.27 16.61 0.91
N VAL A 51 5.14 17.06 -0.33
CA VAL A 51 4.17 18.09 -0.71
C VAL A 51 2.84 17.46 -1.12
N THR A 52 2.86 16.61 -2.15
CA THR A 52 1.61 16.11 -2.75
C THR A 52 0.86 15.18 -1.80
N THR A 53 1.57 14.22 -1.17
CA THR A 53 0.95 13.32 -0.20
C THR A 53 0.48 14.07 1.05
N GLY A 54 1.24 15.08 1.52
CA GLY A 54 0.83 15.94 2.64
C GLY A 54 -0.48 16.68 2.34
N ILE A 55 -0.60 17.28 1.15
CA ILE A 55 -1.83 17.97 0.74
C ILE A 55 -2.99 16.99 0.57
N ALA A 56 -2.77 15.86 -0.11
CA ALA A 56 -3.79 14.84 -0.30
C ALA A 56 -4.32 14.32 1.05
N SER A 57 -3.42 14.06 2.00
CA SER A 57 -3.77 13.60 3.34
C SER A 57 -4.67 14.60 4.08
N ILE A 58 -4.42 15.90 3.97
CA ILE A 58 -5.27 16.93 4.58
C ILE A 58 -6.70 16.86 4.04
N PHE A 59 -6.87 16.70 2.73
CA PHE A 59 -8.20 16.62 2.10
C PHE A 59 -8.92 15.29 2.37
N LEU A 60 -8.18 14.23 2.67
CA LEU A 60 -8.72 12.91 2.96
C LEU A 60 -8.93 12.65 4.46
N THR A 61 -8.58 13.62 5.32
CA THR A 61 -8.80 13.56 6.77
C THR A 61 -10.03 14.37 7.13
N LYS A 62 -10.99 13.77 7.83
CA LYS A 62 -12.21 14.42 8.32
C LYS A 62 -12.23 14.41 9.84
N ASP A 63 -12.54 15.57 10.46
CA ASP A 63 -12.70 15.70 11.92
C ASP A 63 -11.53 15.10 12.73
N PHE A 64 -10.30 15.28 12.26
CA PHE A 64 -9.07 14.70 12.83
C PHE A 64 -9.00 13.16 12.76
N THR A 65 -9.87 12.53 12.00
CA THR A 65 -9.87 11.08 11.77
C THR A 65 -9.32 10.81 10.37
N PRO A 66 -8.31 9.93 10.21
CA PRO A 66 -7.80 9.52 8.90
C PRO A 66 -8.84 8.64 8.19
N ASP A 67 -9.83 9.27 7.56
CA ASP A 67 -11.03 8.62 7.06
C ASP A 67 -10.76 7.87 5.75
N TYR A 68 -10.37 8.62 4.70
CA TYR A 68 -10.02 8.06 3.39
C TYR A 68 -8.50 7.88 3.19
N ASN A 69 -7.69 8.09 4.23
CA ASN A 69 -6.23 7.93 4.20
C ASN A 69 -5.79 6.47 4.42
N SER A 70 -6.70 5.61 4.83
CA SER A 70 -6.44 4.20 5.04
C SER A 70 -7.35 3.33 4.16
N GLY A 71 -6.97 2.08 3.98
CA GLY A 71 -7.71 1.12 3.17
C GLY A 71 -7.21 -0.29 3.43
N LEU A 72 -7.44 -1.23 2.51
CA LEU A 72 -7.09 -2.64 2.70
C LEU A 72 -5.60 -2.85 3.03
N ALA A 73 -4.70 -2.07 2.43
CA ALA A 73 -3.27 -2.16 2.72
C ALA A 73 -2.96 -1.83 4.20
N HIS A 74 -3.62 -0.83 4.77
CA HIS A 74 -3.47 -0.48 6.18
C HIS A 74 -4.17 -1.50 7.09
N ALA A 75 -5.35 -2.01 6.70
CA ALA A 75 -6.04 -3.08 7.43
C ALA A 75 -5.15 -4.33 7.56
N ILE A 76 -4.45 -4.71 6.49
CA ILE A 76 -3.47 -5.79 6.51
C ILE A 76 -2.33 -5.47 7.47
N PHE A 77 -1.72 -4.29 7.39
CA PHE A 77 -0.67 -3.88 8.32
C PHE A 77 -1.14 -4.00 9.77
N TYR A 78 -2.28 -3.39 10.13
CA TYR A 78 -2.78 -3.43 11.50
C TYR A 78 -3.16 -4.83 11.98
N ALA A 79 -3.66 -5.70 11.10
CA ALA A 79 -3.90 -7.09 11.45
C ALA A 79 -2.58 -7.82 11.78
N LEU A 80 -1.49 -7.49 11.08
CA LEU A 80 -0.18 -8.11 11.28
C LEU A 80 0.60 -7.54 12.47
N THR A 81 0.29 -6.34 12.98
CA THR A 81 0.96 -5.78 14.19
C THR A 81 0.71 -6.58 15.46
N SER A 82 -0.24 -7.53 15.47
CA SER A 82 -0.37 -8.51 16.54
C SER A 82 0.84 -9.45 16.68
N TYR A 83 1.71 -9.50 15.67
CA TYR A 83 2.96 -10.25 15.69
C TYR A 83 4.13 -9.28 15.88
N PRO A 84 4.90 -9.40 17.00
CA PRO A 84 5.94 -8.43 17.36
C PRO A 84 6.97 -8.18 16.28
N VAL A 85 7.28 -9.18 15.44
CA VAL A 85 8.25 -9.07 14.35
C VAL A 85 7.95 -7.90 13.40
N ILE A 86 6.68 -7.59 13.19
CA ILE A 86 6.25 -6.52 12.28
C ILE A 86 6.70 -5.14 12.79
N GLU A 87 6.50 -4.85 14.08
CA GLU A 87 6.88 -3.55 14.64
C GLU A 87 8.37 -3.48 15.03
N GLU A 88 8.99 -4.63 15.34
CA GLU A 88 10.39 -4.69 15.78
C GLU A 88 11.38 -4.65 14.60
N LYS A 89 11.01 -5.21 13.43
CA LYS A 89 11.96 -5.41 12.33
C LYS A 89 11.58 -4.71 11.02
N HIS A 90 10.32 -4.32 10.85
CA HIS A 90 9.83 -3.76 9.59
C HIS A 90 9.36 -2.32 9.75
N LEU A 91 9.62 -1.51 8.73
CA LEU A 91 9.05 -0.18 8.66
C LEU A 91 7.56 -0.27 8.26
N HIS A 92 6.74 0.62 8.82
CA HIS A 92 5.32 0.73 8.48
C HIS A 92 5.07 0.70 6.95
N GLY A 93 5.84 1.51 6.19
CA GLY A 93 5.69 1.62 4.75
C GLY A 93 6.05 0.35 3.97
N GLU A 94 6.95 -0.50 4.49
CA GLU A 94 7.28 -1.79 3.88
C GLU A 94 6.10 -2.74 3.91
N VAL A 95 5.47 -2.87 5.08
CA VAL A 95 4.33 -3.79 5.25
C VAL A 95 3.06 -3.23 4.59
N VAL A 96 2.85 -1.91 4.63
CA VAL A 96 1.76 -1.28 3.85
C VAL A 96 1.99 -1.45 2.36
N GLY A 97 3.23 -1.32 1.87
CA GLY A 97 3.59 -1.59 0.47
C GLY A 97 3.27 -3.03 0.04
N PHE A 98 3.55 -4.01 0.91
CA PHE A 98 3.09 -5.39 0.73
C PHE A 98 1.55 -5.48 0.68
N GLY A 99 0.86 -4.81 1.60
CA GLY A 99 -0.60 -4.75 1.64
C GLY A 99 -1.24 -4.13 0.39
N VAL A 100 -0.54 -3.20 -0.29
CA VAL A 100 -1.00 -2.62 -1.58
C VAL A 100 -1.10 -3.70 -2.66
N LEU A 101 -0.21 -4.69 -2.68
CA LEU A 101 -0.29 -5.80 -3.64
C LEU A 101 -1.62 -6.56 -3.47
N PHE A 102 -2.04 -6.82 -2.23
CA PHE A 102 -3.34 -7.45 -1.95
C PHE A 102 -4.52 -6.57 -2.37
N ALA A 103 -4.46 -5.27 -2.07
CA ALA A 103 -5.53 -4.35 -2.46
C ALA A 103 -5.75 -4.38 -3.97
N LEU A 104 -4.67 -4.38 -4.76
CA LEU A 104 -4.75 -4.44 -6.22
C LEU A 104 -5.27 -5.79 -6.75
N LEU A 105 -4.86 -6.91 -6.14
CA LEU A 105 -5.37 -8.23 -6.51
C LEU A 105 -6.85 -8.40 -6.15
N VAL A 106 -7.27 -7.94 -4.96
CA VAL A 106 -8.67 -7.96 -4.54
C VAL A 106 -9.53 -7.10 -5.45
N ASP A 107 -9.03 -5.95 -5.90
CA ASP A 107 -9.69 -5.07 -6.88
C ASP A 107 -9.56 -5.56 -8.33
N GLN A 108 -8.86 -6.67 -8.57
CA GLN A 108 -8.59 -7.24 -9.90
C GLN A 108 -7.86 -6.27 -10.84
N GLN A 109 -7.04 -5.39 -10.28
CA GLN A 109 -6.25 -4.40 -11.01
C GLN A 109 -4.87 -5.00 -11.40
N TYR A 110 -4.88 -6.05 -12.20
CA TYR A 110 -3.68 -6.85 -12.49
C TYR A 110 -2.55 -6.07 -13.18
N GLU A 111 -2.88 -5.12 -14.07
CA GLU A 111 -1.85 -4.29 -14.73
C GLU A 111 -1.16 -3.36 -13.71
N GLU A 112 -1.90 -2.79 -12.78
CA GLU A 112 -1.33 -1.95 -11.72
C GLU A 112 -0.58 -2.81 -10.70
N PHE A 113 -1.07 -4.00 -10.39
CA PHE A 113 -0.37 -4.97 -9.54
C PHE A 113 1.03 -5.26 -10.09
N GLU A 114 1.18 -5.59 -11.39
CA GLU A 114 2.49 -5.87 -11.99
C GLU A 114 3.45 -4.69 -11.92
N LYS A 115 2.95 -3.46 -12.11
CA LYS A 115 3.77 -2.25 -11.98
C LYS A 115 4.28 -2.06 -10.55
N ILE A 116 3.40 -2.20 -9.55
CA ILE A 116 3.77 -2.04 -8.14
C ILE A 116 4.65 -3.21 -7.67
N TYR A 117 4.34 -4.44 -8.07
CA TYR A 117 5.14 -5.61 -7.76
C TYR A 117 6.58 -5.44 -8.27
N THR A 118 6.74 -5.04 -9.54
CA THR A 118 8.05 -4.75 -10.14
C THR A 118 8.78 -3.62 -9.42
N LEU A 119 8.07 -2.54 -9.09
CA LEU A 119 8.66 -1.43 -8.33
C LEU A 119 9.13 -1.90 -6.94
N ASN A 120 8.32 -2.68 -6.21
CA ASN A 120 8.69 -3.22 -4.92
C ASN A 120 9.98 -4.05 -5.01
N GLN A 121 10.10 -4.92 -6.04
CA GLN A 121 11.34 -5.67 -6.27
C GLN A 121 12.55 -4.76 -6.52
N GLN A 122 12.41 -3.74 -7.36
CA GLN A 122 13.48 -2.77 -7.66
C GLN A 122 13.91 -1.98 -6.42
N LEU A 123 12.96 -1.64 -5.55
CA LEU A 123 13.22 -0.91 -4.31
C LEU A 123 13.62 -1.83 -3.14
N GLN A 124 13.65 -3.14 -3.35
CA GLN A 124 13.89 -4.14 -2.30
C GLN A 124 12.84 -4.10 -1.18
N LEU A 125 11.59 -3.75 -1.53
CA LEU A 125 10.44 -3.81 -0.64
C LEU A 125 9.82 -5.21 -0.66
N PRO A 126 9.15 -5.63 0.43
CA PRO A 126 8.56 -6.96 0.52
C PRO A 126 7.51 -7.22 -0.56
N THR A 127 7.60 -8.43 -1.16
CA THR A 127 6.62 -8.97 -2.10
C THR A 127 6.10 -10.34 -1.67
N SER A 128 6.59 -10.88 -0.54
CA SER A 128 6.18 -12.18 0.00
C SER A 128 6.00 -12.15 1.52
N LEU A 129 5.30 -13.15 2.07
CA LEU A 129 5.17 -13.35 3.52
C LEU A 129 6.53 -13.62 4.18
N GLU A 130 7.41 -14.36 3.51
CA GLU A 130 8.74 -14.68 3.99
C GLU A 130 9.55 -13.41 4.24
N GLN A 131 9.46 -12.42 3.34
CA GLN A 131 10.19 -11.16 3.44
C GLN A 131 9.70 -10.24 4.56
N ILE A 132 8.47 -10.43 5.05
CA ILE A 132 7.94 -9.76 6.25
C ILE A 132 7.95 -10.68 7.48
N GLU A 133 8.59 -11.84 7.40
CA GLU A 133 8.76 -12.83 8.48
C GLU A 133 7.43 -13.30 9.12
N ILE A 134 6.37 -13.41 8.29
CA ILE A 134 5.04 -13.91 8.69
C ILE A 134 4.84 -15.33 8.15
N THR A 135 4.41 -16.24 9.02
CA THR A 135 4.09 -17.61 8.62
C THR A 135 2.72 -17.71 7.96
N GLU A 136 2.49 -18.79 7.21
CA GLU A 136 1.18 -19.08 6.61
C GLU A 136 0.05 -19.13 7.65
N GLU A 137 0.33 -19.71 8.84
CA GLU A 137 -0.64 -19.79 9.93
C GLU A 137 -0.99 -18.40 10.48
N GLN A 138 0.01 -17.55 10.69
CA GLN A 138 -0.18 -16.17 11.14
C GLN A 138 -0.96 -15.34 10.11
N TRP A 139 -0.69 -15.56 8.83
CA TRP A 139 -1.46 -14.92 7.76
C TRP A 139 -2.91 -15.39 7.76
N GLU A 140 -3.17 -16.71 7.88
CA GLU A 140 -4.50 -17.28 7.92
C GLU A 140 -5.33 -16.70 9.10
N GLU A 141 -4.73 -16.59 10.29
CA GLU A 141 -5.34 -15.94 11.45
C GLU A 141 -5.62 -14.44 11.21
N SER A 142 -4.72 -13.76 10.49
CA SER A 142 -4.88 -12.34 10.18
C SER A 142 -6.03 -12.09 9.21
N MET A 143 -6.22 -12.98 8.23
CA MET A 143 -7.33 -12.89 7.27
C MET A 143 -8.72 -12.97 7.93
N ASP A 144 -8.84 -13.55 9.11
CA ASP A 144 -10.12 -13.57 9.87
C ASP A 144 -10.45 -12.19 10.46
N ARG A 145 -9.45 -11.36 10.74
CA ARG A 145 -9.60 -10.04 11.36
C ARG A 145 -9.73 -8.89 10.36
N ILE A 146 -9.03 -8.98 9.23
CA ILE A 146 -8.97 -7.93 8.21
C ILE A 146 -10.36 -7.44 7.76
N PRO A 147 -11.36 -8.32 7.48
CA PRO A 147 -12.69 -7.90 7.04
C PRO A 147 -13.48 -7.04 8.03
N GLU A 148 -13.11 -7.08 9.31
CA GLU A 148 -13.78 -6.33 10.38
C GLU A 148 -13.06 -5.01 10.74
N MET A 149 -11.97 -4.69 10.06
CA MET A 149 -11.19 -3.48 10.31
C MET A 149 -11.90 -2.22 9.81
N SER A 150 -11.82 -1.14 10.59
CA SER A 150 -12.43 0.15 10.24
C SER A 150 -11.84 0.79 8.99
N ASP A 151 -10.60 0.43 8.65
CA ASP A 151 -9.84 0.98 7.54
C ASP A 151 -10.47 0.69 6.18
N ILE A 152 -11.27 -0.37 6.08
CA ILE A 152 -11.96 -0.74 4.83
C ILE A 152 -13.43 -0.31 4.78
N ARG A 153 -13.88 0.54 5.71
CA ARG A 153 -15.29 0.96 5.78
C ARG A 153 -15.81 1.70 4.54
N HIS A 154 -14.90 2.37 3.81
CA HIS A 154 -15.22 3.09 2.57
C HIS A 154 -15.02 2.26 1.30
N TYR A 155 -14.73 0.97 1.44
CA TYR A 155 -14.63 0.08 0.28
C TYR A 155 -16.00 -0.02 -0.43
N PRO A 156 -16.03 -0.03 -1.77
CA PRO A 156 -17.28 -0.07 -2.53
C PRO A 156 -18.00 -1.42 -2.44
N TYR A 157 -17.38 -2.42 -1.82
CA TYR A 157 -17.90 -3.76 -1.58
C TYR A 157 -17.34 -4.31 -0.26
N LYS A 158 -17.97 -5.37 0.25
CA LYS A 158 -17.48 -6.05 1.45
C LYS A 158 -16.26 -6.89 1.09
N VAL A 159 -15.10 -6.58 1.67
CA VAL A 159 -13.90 -7.43 1.60
C VAL A 159 -14.16 -8.69 2.42
N THR A 160 -13.84 -9.87 1.87
CA THR A 160 -14.05 -11.16 2.53
C THR A 160 -12.75 -11.96 2.64
N LYS A 161 -12.73 -12.94 3.54
CA LYS A 161 -11.59 -13.86 3.68
C LYS A 161 -11.31 -14.62 2.38
N GLU A 162 -12.35 -15.01 1.65
CA GLU A 162 -12.20 -15.72 0.37
C GLU A 162 -11.47 -14.85 -0.68
N MET A 163 -11.75 -13.54 -0.70
CA MET A 163 -11.04 -12.61 -1.60
C MET A 163 -9.56 -12.51 -1.24
N LEU A 164 -9.24 -12.44 0.06
CA LEU A 164 -7.84 -12.41 0.54
C LEU A 164 -7.12 -13.73 0.26
N THR A 165 -7.81 -14.86 0.42
CA THR A 165 -7.26 -16.20 0.08
C THR A 165 -6.95 -16.32 -1.40
N LEU A 166 -7.85 -15.81 -2.27
CA LEU A 166 -7.61 -15.79 -3.70
C LEU A 166 -6.43 -14.87 -4.07
N ALA A 167 -6.36 -13.68 -3.47
CA ALA A 167 -5.26 -12.75 -3.68
C ALA A 167 -3.91 -13.37 -3.26
N MET A 168 -3.86 -14.07 -2.10
CA MET A 168 -2.66 -14.78 -1.67
C MET A 168 -2.24 -15.86 -2.67
N LYS A 169 -3.19 -16.64 -3.19
CA LYS A 169 -2.90 -17.65 -4.20
C LYS A 169 -2.28 -17.02 -5.45
N GLN A 170 -2.87 -15.92 -5.94
CA GLN A 170 -2.36 -15.20 -7.12
C GLN A 170 -0.97 -14.62 -6.88
N LEU A 171 -0.71 -14.07 -5.68
CA LEU A 171 0.61 -13.57 -5.31
C LEU A 171 1.65 -14.69 -5.35
N LYS A 172 1.36 -15.86 -4.75
CA LYS A 172 2.25 -17.03 -4.77
C LYS A 172 2.50 -17.58 -6.18
N GLU A 173 1.49 -17.58 -7.03
CA GLU A 173 1.65 -17.96 -8.44
C GLU A 173 2.64 -17.01 -9.13
N ARG A 174 2.54 -15.70 -8.85
CA ARG A 174 3.47 -14.69 -9.39
C ARG A 174 4.88 -14.77 -8.83
N GLU A 175 5.05 -15.20 -7.58
CA GLU A 175 6.37 -15.43 -6.95
C GLU A 175 7.10 -16.62 -7.58
N ALA A 176 6.37 -17.59 -8.11
CA ALA A 176 6.91 -18.81 -8.71
C ALA A 176 7.38 -18.64 -10.18
N ASP A 177 6.95 -17.55 -10.84
CA ASP A 177 7.28 -17.19 -12.23
C ASP A 177 8.61 -16.40 -12.31
#